data_5a6aa862320201f71199ded3b406d8ee
#
_entry.id   5a6aa862320201f71199ded3b406d8ee
#
_cell.length_a   1.000
_cell.length_b   1.000
_cell.length_c   1.000
_cell.angle_alpha   90.00
_cell.angle_beta   90.00
_cell.angle_gamma   90.00
#
_symmetry.space_group_name_H-M   'P 1'
#
loop_
_entity.id
_entity.type
_entity.pdbx_description
1 polymer ?
#
loop_
_entity_poly.entity_id
_entity_poly.type
_entity_poly.pdbx_seq_one_letter_code
_entity_poly.pdbx_strand_id
1 'polypeptide(L)'
;MKSEIKRTIKREEELEKEKVMDEINAYIYGKKIGTMIEHDGVVYFEYDKDFKLEGLEISPLKLHTSKTKDAYTNPNHPTLYHGIAGVFFDSLPDKHGMPFIDRYFEKQGLKSFDLTQLHKLAFIGDRGMGAIEYFPKEEDDFVTHDIAINAKDAYEEMKQGLKEKESSIETLMNIRESVSPVGGGRPKMLVQYNYKTKEIRLNKRTLHKEFERAIIKFDEIYDYVGSIGFTKLEYIFMSMAKEMGINTADFELISENNANHLLVKRFDRDKNDKKIHLCTAAGLMHTDISILKSTSYENLFALTRIVCKSQEDIIELFKRMVLNILVFNFDDHAKNFSYLMDENGKWSLSPAYDITYSKGVMKSHTTTIGGKDLNFTRSDVLNIAKSQSIKSIAAANLFT
;
A
#
# COMPACT_ATOMS: atom_id res chain seq x y z
N MET A 1 52.03 9.30 8.58
CA MET A 1 51.13 10.47 8.41
C MET A 1 50.59 10.61 6.97
N LYS A 2 51.36 10.93 5.91
CA LYS A 2 50.84 11.02 4.54
C LYS A 2 50.26 9.71 3.97
N SER A 3 50.79 8.56 4.33
CA SER A 3 50.28 7.25 3.89
C SER A 3 49.03 6.81 4.65
N GLU A 4 48.88 7.22 5.90
CA GLU A 4 47.70 6.95 6.72
C GLU A 4 46.52 7.81 6.26
N ILE A 5 46.78 9.10 6.02
CA ILE A 5 45.74 10.02 5.47
C ILE A 5 45.23 9.49 4.11
N LYS A 6 46.12 9.05 3.22
CA LYS A 6 45.70 8.45 1.93
C LYS A 6 44.90 7.15 2.10
N ARG A 7 45.24 6.31 3.11
CA ARG A 7 44.48 5.10 3.43
C ARG A 7 43.11 5.44 4.01
N THR A 8 43.03 6.44 4.90
CA THR A 8 41.76 6.90 5.47
C THR A 8 40.84 7.49 4.38
N ILE A 9 41.37 8.39 3.53
CA ILE A 9 40.60 8.96 2.41
C ILE A 9 40.14 7.84 1.45
N LYS A 10 41.00 6.92 1.07
CA LYS A 10 40.62 5.80 0.19
C LYS A 10 39.57 4.88 0.83
N ARG A 11 39.63 4.68 2.15
CA ARG A 11 38.65 3.89 2.88
C ARG A 11 37.31 4.65 3.05
N GLU A 12 37.35 5.97 3.19
CA GLU A 12 36.15 6.82 3.19
C GLU A 12 35.51 6.86 1.79
N GLU A 13 36.31 6.98 0.72
CA GLU A 13 35.84 6.90 -0.69
C GLU A 13 35.28 5.51 -1.03
N GLU A 14 35.88 4.42 -0.49
CA GLU A 14 35.37 3.05 -0.65
C GLU A 14 34.06 2.86 0.16
N LEU A 15 33.97 3.40 1.37
CA LEU A 15 32.75 3.42 2.20
C LEU A 15 31.64 4.30 1.63
N GLU A 16 31.98 5.43 0.97
CA GLU A 16 31.01 6.22 0.24
C GLU A 16 30.50 5.51 -1.03
N LYS A 17 31.39 4.79 -1.74
CA LYS A 17 30.98 3.98 -2.91
C LYS A 17 30.13 2.77 -2.52
N GLU A 18 30.34 2.16 -1.36
CA GLU A 18 29.49 1.08 -0.85
C GLU A 18 28.08 1.57 -0.43
N LYS A 19 27.90 2.89 -0.24
CA LYS A 19 26.61 3.50 0.16
C LYS A 19 25.74 3.92 -1.02
N VAL A 20 26.25 3.94 -2.24
CA VAL A 20 25.47 4.31 -3.43
C VAL A 20 24.79 3.05 -3.98
N MET A 21 23.48 2.99 -3.85
CA MET A 21 22.69 1.92 -4.45
C MET A 21 22.30 2.31 -5.87
N ASP A 22 23.10 1.89 -6.83
CA ASP A 22 22.92 2.25 -8.24
C ASP A 22 21.96 1.32 -8.98
N GLU A 23 21.72 0.11 -8.45
CA GLU A 23 20.93 -0.93 -9.11
C GLU A 23 20.09 -1.73 -8.09
N ILE A 24 18.85 -2.05 -8.48
CA ILE A 24 17.97 -2.98 -7.75
C ILE A 24 17.20 -3.87 -8.72
N ASN A 25 17.08 -5.15 -8.39
CA ASN A 25 16.33 -6.13 -9.15
C ASN A 25 14.96 -6.38 -8.51
N ALA A 26 13.90 -6.33 -9.33
CA ALA A 26 12.54 -6.67 -8.89
C ALA A 26 12.20 -8.11 -9.28
N TYR A 27 11.53 -8.82 -8.36
CA TYR A 27 11.07 -10.20 -8.53
C TYR A 27 9.60 -10.34 -8.19
N ILE A 28 8.94 -11.32 -8.79
CA ILE A 28 7.58 -11.73 -8.45
C ILE A 28 7.46 -13.25 -8.60
N TYR A 29 6.92 -13.93 -7.61
CA TYR A 29 6.73 -15.39 -7.64
C TYR A 29 8.03 -16.17 -7.98
N GLY A 30 9.17 -15.67 -7.49
CA GLY A 30 10.49 -16.24 -7.75
C GLY A 30 11.08 -15.94 -9.13
N LYS A 31 10.40 -15.15 -9.98
CA LYS A 31 10.85 -14.76 -11.32
C LYS A 31 11.36 -13.33 -11.31
N LYS A 32 12.53 -13.09 -11.94
CA LYS A 32 13.06 -11.73 -12.09
C LYS A 32 12.19 -10.95 -13.06
N ILE A 33 11.55 -9.87 -12.57
CA ILE A 33 10.75 -8.98 -13.42
C ILE A 33 11.67 -8.13 -14.30
N GLY A 34 12.71 -7.58 -13.70
CA GLY A 34 13.63 -6.67 -14.36
C GLY A 34 14.54 -5.96 -13.37
N THR A 35 15.26 -4.97 -13.88
CA THR A 35 16.26 -4.20 -13.14
C THR A 35 15.90 -2.72 -13.18
N MET A 36 16.07 -2.04 -12.04
CA MET A 36 16.01 -0.58 -11.94
C MET A 36 17.40 -0.04 -11.67
N ILE A 37 17.76 1.03 -12.37
CA ILE A 37 19.01 1.76 -12.21
C ILE A 37 18.67 3.23 -12.01
N GLU A 38 19.36 3.91 -11.10
CA GLU A 38 19.25 5.36 -10.94
C GLU A 38 20.50 6.04 -11.52
N HIS A 39 20.29 7.00 -12.39
CA HIS A 39 21.36 7.78 -13.00
C HIS A 39 20.92 9.24 -13.10
N ASP A 40 21.72 10.15 -12.54
CA ASP A 40 21.43 11.59 -12.47
C ASP A 40 20.02 11.90 -11.88
N GLY A 41 19.62 11.17 -10.85
CA GLY A 41 18.32 11.33 -10.18
C GLY A 41 17.13 10.82 -11.01
N VAL A 42 17.36 10.12 -12.12
CA VAL A 42 16.32 9.50 -12.95
C VAL A 42 16.40 7.98 -12.81
N VAL A 43 15.25 7.38 -12.48
CA VAL A 43 15.15 5.92 -12.40
C VAL A 43 14.75 5.35 -13.76
N TYR A 44 15.54 4.40 -14.22
CA TYR A 44 15.32 3.62 -15.43
C TYR A 44 14.97 2.19 -15.04
N PHE A 45 13.95 1.63 -15.65
CA PHE A 45 13.54 0.24 -15.45
C PHE A 45 13.59 -0.51 -16.77
N GLU A 46 14.23 -1.68 -16.78
CA GLU A 46 14.24 -2.59 -17.92
C GLU A 46 13.70 -3.96 -17.51
N TYR A 47 12.75 -4.47 -18.30
CA TYR A 47 12.24 -5.83 -18.10
C TYR A 47 13.30 -6.88 -18.43
N ASP A 48 13.36 -7.91 -17.59
CA ASP A 48 14.07 -9.14 -17.92
C ASP A 48 13.48 -9.80 -19.18
N LYS A 49 14.34 -10.35 -20.03
CA LYS A 49 13.93 -10.95 -21.32
C LYS A 49 13.07 -12.19 -21.11
N ASP A 50 13.43 -13.02 -20.12
CA ASP A 50 12.71 -14.25 -19.82
C ASP A 50 11.35 -13.93 -19.20
N PHE A 51 11.26 -12.87 -18.36
CA PHE A 51 9.99 -12.42 -17.80
C PHE A 51 8.97 -12.00 -18.86
N LYS A 52 9.43 -11.35 -19.94
CA LYS A 52 8.52 -10.99 -21.05
C LYS A 52 7.85 -12.21 -21.72
N LEU A 53 8.45 -13.39 -21.60
CA LEU A 53 7.91 -14.65 -22.14
C LEU A 53 6.95 -15.37 -21.17
N GLU A 54 6.92 -14.98 -19.89
CA GLU A 54 6.09 -15.61 -18.86
C GLU A 54 4.60 -15.30 -18.99
N GLY A 55 4.22 -14.26 -19.72
CA GLY A 55 2.83 -13.83 -19.89
C GLY A 55 2.24 -13.13 -18.67
N LEU A 56 3.04 -12.81 -17.64
CA LEU A 56 2.62 -12.04 -16.49
C LEU A 56 2.69 -10.53 -16.79
N GLU A 57 1.62 -9.82 -16.49
CA GLU A 57 1.53 -8.36 -16.67
C GLU A 57 1.35 -7.69 -15.31
N ILE A 58 2.46 -7.23 -14.68
CA ILE A 58 2.43 -6.60 -13.36
C ILE A 58 1.75 -5.22 -13.35
N SER A 59 1.69 -4.55 -14.49
CA SER A 59 1.02 -3.26 -14.69
C SER A 59 0.52 -3.14 -16.14
N PRO A 60 -0.66 -3.71 -16.47
CA PRO A 60 -1.13 -3.87 -17.85
C PRO A 60 -1.32 -2.57 -18.64
N LEU A 61 -1.47 -1.41 -17.96
CA LEU A 61 -1.71 -0.13 -18.62
C LEU A 61 -0.43 0.66 -18.88
N LYS A 62 0.40 0.82 -17.85
CA LYS A 62 1.50 1.81 -17.86
C LYS A 62 2.88 1.18 -18.02
N LEU A 63 3.00 -0.11 -17.75
CA LEU A 63 4.26 -0.84 -17.86
C LEU A 63 4.02 -2.21 -18.51
N HIS A 64 3.32 -2.21 -19.65
CA HIS A 64 2.98 -3.44 -20.37
C HIS A 64 4.21 -4.09 -20.98
N THR A 65 4.43 -5.40 -20.74
CA THR A 65 5.64 -6.13 -21.14
C THR A 65 5.94 -6.02 -22.65
N SER A 66 4.93 -6.15 -23.51
CA SER A 66 5.11 -6.10 -24.97
C SER A 66 5.28 -4.70 -25.53
N LYS A 67 4.84 -3.66 -24.81
CA LYS A 67 4.92 -2.26 -25.24
C LYS A 67 6.17 -1.54 -24.74
N THR A 68 6.73 -2.02 -23.63
CA THR A 68 7.97 -1.50 -23.05
C THR A 68 9.16 -2.18 -23.73
N LYS A 69 9.64 -1.59 -24.82
CA LYS A 69 10.72 -2.18 -25.64
C LYS A 69 12.09 -1.92 -25.04
N ASP A 70 12.32 -0.70 -24.59
CA ASP A 70 13.58 -0.20 -24.04
C ASP A 70 13.43 0.10 -22.55
N ALA A 71 14.45 0.70 -21.95
CA ALA A 71 14.39 1.16 -20.57
C ALA A 71 13.23 2.16 -20.38
N TYR A 72 12.38 1.87 -19.40
CA TYR A 72 11.25 2.72 -19.04
C TYR A 72 11.69 3.78 -18.04
N THR A 73 11.30 5.02 -18.27
CA THR A 73 11.30 6.07 -17.27
C THR A 73 9.88 6.61 -17.10
N ASN A 74 9.53 7.07 -15.90
CA ASN A 74 8.23 7.70 -15.70
C ASN A 74 8.21 9.05 -16.45
N PRO A 75 7.30 9.25 -17.44
CA PRO A 75 7.28 10.48 -18.24
C PRO A 75 6.92 11.73 -17.41
N ASN A 76 6.35 11.55 -16.22
CA ASN A 76 6.00 12.62 -15.28
C ASN A 76 7.08 12.80 -14.19
N HIS A 77 8.30 12.31 -14.43
CA HIS A 77 9.43 12.55 -13.54
C HIS A 77 9.73 14.07 -13.39
N PRO A 78 10.11 14.58 -12.20
CA PRO A 78 10.14 13.88 -10.89
C PRO A 78 8.83 13.98 -10.11
N THR A 79 7.81 14.65 -10.63
CA THR A 79 6.62 15.05 -9.88
C THR A 79 5.73 13.88 -9.47
N LEU A 80 5.58 12.88 -10.34
CA LEU A 80 4.76 11.72 -10.04
C LEU A 80 5.63 10.53 -9.64
N TYR A 81 5.35 9.97 -8.45
CA TYR A 81 6.00 8.77 -7.91
C TYR A 81 7.54 8.86 -7.86
N HIS A 82 8.07 10.07 -7.75
CA HIS A 82 9.52 10.34 -7.74
C HIS A 82 10.28 9.63 -8.88
N GLY A 83 9.64 9.51 -10.06
CA GLY A 83 10.26 8.96 -11.26
C GLY A 83 10.17 7.45 -11.45
N ILE A 84 9.66 6.69 -10.48
CA ILE A 84 9.45 5.24 -10.66
C ILE A 84 8.06 4.93 -11.23
N ALA A 85 7.86 3.71 -11.75
CA ALA A 85 6.53 3.27 -12.17
C ALA A 85 5.60 3.09 -10.97
N GLY A 86 4.31 3.40 -11.15
CA GLY A 86 3.33 3.36 -10.07
C GLY A 86 3.21 1.99 -9.40
N VAL A 87 3.40 0.89 -10.12
CA VAL A 87 3.39 -0.46 -9.57
C VAL A 87 4.51 -0.71 -8.55
N PHE A 88 5.68 -0.11 -8.73
CA PHE A 88 6.77 -0.18 -7.77
C PHE A 88 6.58 0.83 -6.64
N PHE A 89 6.01 2.01 -6.95
CA PHE A 89 5.71 3.01 -5.95
C PHE A 89 4.68 2.53 -4.92
N ASP A 90 3.73 1.68 -5.31
CA ASP A 90 2.75 1.06 -4.41
C ASP A 90 3.38 0.13 -3.36
N SER A 91 4.63 -0.28 -3.54
CA SER A 91 5.40 -1.03 -2.54
C SER A 91 5.95 -0.15 -1.43
N LEU A 92 6.00 1.17 -1.64
CA LEU A 92 6.55 2.12 -0.67
C LEU A 92 5.49 2.54 0.33
N PRO A 93 5.87 2.79 1.60
CA PRO A 93 4.95 3.31 2.59
C PRO A 93 4.51 4.74 2.27
N ASP A 94 3.46 5.15 2.94
CA ASP A 94 2.96 6.51 2.89
C ASP A 94 3.79 7.50 3.74
N LYS A 95 3.25 8.71 3.87
CA LYS A 95 3.85 9.78 4.69
C LYS A 95 4.10 9.43 6.16
N HIS A 96 3.45 8.38 6.71
CA HIS A 96 3.66 7.94 8.09
C HIS A 96 4.78 6.90 8.18
N GLY A 97 4.95 6.06 7.17
CA GLY A 97 6.04 5.08 7.14
C GLY A 97 7.36 5.63 6.59
N MET A 98 7.31 6.65 5.70
CA MET A 98 8.52 7.26 5.13
C MET A 98 9.49 7.80 6.17
N PRO A 99 9.06 8.57 7.21
CA PRO A 99 9.97 9.06 8.24
C PRO A 99 10.72 7.96 8.98
N PHE A 100 10.15 6.74 9.03
CA PHE A 100 10.83 5.60 9.60
C PHE A 100 12.00 5.13 8.72
N ILE A 101 11.80 5.06 7.41
CA ILE A 101 12.86 4.70 6.45
C ILE A 101 13.98 5.74 6.51
N ASP A 102 13.64 7.02 6.44
CA ASP A 102 14.61 8.11 6.50
C ASP A 102 15.47 8.00 7.77
N ARG A 103 14.83 7.76 8.92
CA ARG A 103 15.51 7.63 10.21
C ARG A 103 16.39 6.36 10.31
N TYR A 104 15.93 5.26 9.73
CA TYR A 104 16.70 4.03 9.63
C TYR A 104 18.03 4.27 8.90
N PHE A 105 18.01 4.90 7.75
CA PHE A 105 19.21 5.20 6.99
C PHE A 105 20.07 6.30 7.61
N GLU A 106 19.48 7.31 8.26
CA GLU A 106 20.23 8.31 9.03
C GLU A 106 21.09 7.67 10.14
N LYS A 107 20.56 6.65 10.83
CA LYS A 107 21.33 5.88 11.83
C LYS A 107 22.48 5.08 11.22
N GLN A 108 22.39 4.73 9.96
CA GLN A 108 23.47 4.11 9.20
C GLN A 108 24.44 5.12 8.57
N GLY A 109 24.20 6.42 8.81
CA GLY A 109 25.06 7.51 8.35
C GLY A 109 24.78 8.00 6.94
N LEU A 110 23.64 7.58 6.31
CA LEU A 110 23.11 8.20 5.11
C LEU A 110 22.26 9.41 5.47
N LYS A 111 22.43 10.51 4.77
CA LYS A 111 21.59 11.70 4.98
C LYS A 111 20.31 11.58 4.15
N SER A 112 19.20 12.13 4.64
CA SER A 112 17.89 12.03 3.96
C SER A 112 17.91 12.52 2.51
N PHE A 113 18.78 13.48 2.16
CA PHE A 113 18.87 13.97 0.78
C PHE A 113 19.67 13.06 -0.16
N ASP A 114 20.45 12.11 0.38
CA ASP A 114 21.18 11.10 -0.40
C ASP A 114 20.33 9.83 -0.63
N LEU A 115 19.14 9.75 0.01
CA LEU A 115 18.25 8.61 -0.09
C LEU A 115 17.49 8.61 -1.42
N THR A 116 17.82 7.66 -2.26
CA THR A 116 17.15 7.44 -3.53
C THR A 116 15.89 6.57 -3.37
N GLN A 117 15.09 6.44 -4.44
CA GLN A 117 13.96 5.51 -4.45
C GLN A 117 14.43 4.05 -4.38
N LEU A 118 15.61 3.76 -4.92
CA LEU A 118 16.19 2.40 -4.86
C LEU A 118 16.54 1.99 -3.43
N HIS A 119 17.11 2.87 -2.62
CA HIS A 119 17.33 2.63 -1.19
C HIS A 119 16.02 2.29 -0.46
N LYS A 120 14.94 3.03 -0.76
CA LYS A 120 13.63 2.79 -0.14
C LYS A 120 13.05 1.44 -0.55
N LEU A 121 13.17 1.05 -1.82
CA LEU A 121 12.74 -0.26 -2.31
C LEU A 121 13.60 -1.40 -1.70
N ALA A 122 14.91 -1.23 -1.58
CA ALA A 122 15.79 -2.18 -0.90
C ALA A 122 15.43 -2.35 0.57
N PHE A 123 15.09 -1.23 1.25
CA PHE A 123 14.57 -1.29 2.62
C PHE A 123 13.29 -2.12 2.71
N ILE A 124 12.37 -1.98 1.77
CA ILE A 124 11.16 -2.79 1.71
C ILE A 124 11.51 -4.26 1.43
N GLY A 125 12.39 -4.52 0.47
CA GLY A 125 12.86 -5.86 0.14
C GLY A 125 11.70 -6.81 -0.18
N ASP A 126 11.54 -7.86 0.64
CA ASP A 126 10.50 -8.89 0.50
C ASP A 126 9.28 -8.67 1.42
N ARG A 127 9.19 -7.53 2.12
CA ARG A 127 8.18 -7.23 3.15
C ARG A 127 7.00 -6.41 2.69
N GLY A 128 7.02 -5.95 1.44
CA GLY A 128 6.01 -5.07 0.88
C GLY A 128 4.58 -5.64 0.88
N MET A 129 3.65 -4.79 0.49
CA MET A 129 2.33 -5.24 0.08
C MET A 129 2.42 -5.88 -1.30
N GLY A 130 1.56 -6.87 -1.53
CA GLY A 130 1.59 -7.63 -2.78
C GLY A 130 2.73 -8.64 -2.85
N ALA A 131 3.15 -8.98 -4.06
CA ALA A 131 4.11 -10.06 -4.31
C ALA A 131 5.44 -9.59 -4.91
N ILE A 132 5.62 -8.29 -5.20
CA ILE A 132 6.91 -7.80 -5.70
C ILE A 132 7.93 -7.76 -4.56
N GLU A 133 9.12 -8.24 -4.87
CA GLU A 133 10.28 -8.30 -3.99
C GLU A 133 11.47 -7.59 -4.64
N TYR A 134 12.32 -6.97 -3.83
CA TYR A 134 13.45 -6.16 -4.30
C TYR A 134 14.77 -6.69 -3.75
N PHE A 135 15.78 -6.82 -4.63
CA PHE A 135 17.13 -7.29 -4.27
C PHE A 135 18.22 -6.46 -4.98
N PRO A 136 19.36 -6.14 -4.35
CA PRO A 136 19.65 -6.50 -2.96
C PRO A 136 18.62 -5.89 -2.00
N LYS A 137 18.41 -6.55 -0.88
CA LYS A 137 17.60 -6.02 0.22
C LYS A 137 18.51 -5.66 1.37
N GLU A 138 18.09 -4.67 2.15
CA GLU A 138 18.76 -4.39 3.40
C GLU A 138 18.66 -5.61 4.33
N GLU A 139 19.79 -6.25 4.58
CA GLU A 139 19.90 -7.38 5.50
C GLU A 139 20.36 -6.89 6.88
N ASP A 140 19.81 -7.46 7.92
CA ASP A 140 20.19 -7.16 9.28
C ASP A 140 20.62 -8.43 9.98
N ASP A 141 21.76 -8.36 10.65
CA ASP A 141 22.26 -9.40 11.55
C ASP A 141 21.54 -9.39 12.92
N PHE A 142 20.57 -8.50 13.11
CA PHE A 142 19.85 -8.37 14.38
C PHE A 142 18.79 -9.46 14.55
N VAL A 143 18.92 -10.21 15.63
CA VAL A 143 17.90 -11.16 16.07
C VAL A 143 16.73 -10.36 16.67
N THR A 144 15.67 -10.19 15.89
CA THR A 144 14.43 -9.59 16.40
C THR A 144 13.71 -10.60 17.28
N HIS A 145 13.43 -10.22 18.54
CA HIS A 145 12.70 -11.08 19.46
C HIS A 145 11.26 -11.29 19.00
N ASP A 146 10.79 -12.53 19.14
CA ASP A 146 9.40 -12.89 18.89
C ASP A 146 8.57 -12.57 20.15
N ILE A 147 7.87 -11.45 20.11
CA ILE A 147 7.17 -10.91 21.28
C ILE A 147 5.68 -10.87 20.98
N ALA A 148 4.89 -11.53 21.84
CA ALA A 148 3.45 -11.23 21.93
C ALA A 148 3.29 -9.82 22.49
N ILE A 149 2.44 -9.03 21.83
CA ILE A 149 2.25 -7.62 22.15
C ILE A 149 0.76 -7.32 22.22
N ASN A 150 0.34 -6.46 23.13
CA ASN A 150 -1.01 -5.91 23.07
C ASN A 150 -1.09 -4.68 22.13
N ALA A 151 -2.29 -4.28 21.75
CA ALA A 151 -2.47 -3.19 20.79
C ALA A 151 -1.92 -1.85 21.30
N LYS A 152 -2.01 -1.59 22.62
CA LYS A 152 -1.48 -0.37 23.23
C LYS A 152 0.04 -0.33 23.15
N ASP A 153 0.71 -1.41 23.52
CA ASP A 153 2.18 -1.45 23.50
C ASP A 153 2.70 -1.36 22.07
N ALA A 154 2.02 -2.01 21.09
CA ALA A 154 2.34 -1.87 19.67
C ALA A 154 2.21 -0.42 19.19
N TYR A 155 1.18 0.31 19.64
CA TYR A 155 0.99 1.72 19.33
C TYR A 155 2.09 2.60 19.95
N GLU A 156 2.44 2.36 21.22
CA GLU A 156 3.50 3.11 21.89
C GLU A 156 4.88 2.84 21.26
N GLU A 157 5.22 1.59 20.92
CA GLU A 157 6.44 1.28 20.18
C GLU A 157 6.51 2.00 18.83
N MET A 158 5.41 1.99 18.08
CA MET A 158 5.34 2.72 16.82
C MET A 158 5.55 4.23 17.05
N LYS A 159 4.92 4.82 18.06
CA LYS A 159 5.07 6.25 18.39
C LYS A 159 6.49 6.60 18.79
N GLN A 160 7.14 5.77 19.60
CA GLN A 160 8.53 5.95 19.99
C GLN A 160 9.45 5.89 18.76
N GLY A 161 9.29 4.89 17.92
CA GLY A 161 10.05 4.79 16.67
C GLY A 161 9.88 6.01 15.74
N LEU A 162 8.72 6.68 15.77
CA LEU A 162 8.44 7.85 14.94
C LEU A 162 8.80 9.20 15.58
N LYS A 163 8.77 9.33 16.92
CA LYS A 163 8.92 10.63 17.60
C LYS A 163 10.31 10.92 18.13
N GLU A 164 11.04 9.93 18.59
CA GLU A 164 12.30 10.14 19.30
C GLU A 164 13.49 10.17 18.33
N LYS A 165 14.17 11.33 18.22
CA LYS A 165 15.48 11.42 17.56
C LYS A 165 16.52 10.46 18.17
N GLU A 166 16.28 10.01 19.39
CA GLU A 166 17.16 9.14 20.20
C GLU A 166 16.72 7.68 20.21
N SER A 167 15.70 7.26 19.41
CA SER A 167 15.32 5.85 19.32
C SER A 167 16.55 4.99 19.05
N SER A 168 16.74 3.93 19.84
CA SER A 168 17.84 3.01 19.61
C SER A 168 17.67 2.32 18.26
N ILE A 169 18.77 1.92 17.64
CA ILE A 169 18.71 1.15 16.40
C ILE A 169 17.93 -0.16 16.63
N GLU A 170 18.01 -0.72 17.82
CA GLU A 170 17.29 -1.92 18.24
C GLU A 170 15.77 -1.73 18.21
N THR A 171 15.25 -0.59 18.72
CA THR A 171 13.82 -0.24 18.65
C THR A 171 13.37 -0.12 17.19
N LEU A 172 14.16 0.55 16.34
CA LEU A 172 13.86 0.66 14.91
C LEU A 172 13.84 -0.70 14.22
N MET A 173 14.76 -1.60 14.58
CA MET A 173 14.82 -2.94 14.03
C MET A 173 13.63 -3.81 14.45
N ASN A 174 13.22 -3.72 15.71
CA ASN A 174 12.07 -4.49 16.23
C ASN A 174 10.78 -4.17 15.50
N ILE A 175 10.55 -2.90 15.12
CA ILE A 175 9.34 -2.48 14.42
C ILE A 175 9.48 -2.46 12.90
N ARG A 176 10.69 -2.60 12.34
CA ARG A 176 10.97 -2.56 10.89
C ARG A 176 10.04 -3.49 10.09
N GLU A 177 9.90 -4.72 10.56
CA GLU A 177 9.05 -5.73 9.93
C GLU A 177 7.54 -5.40 10.04
N SER A 178 7.20 -4.51 10.97
CA SER A 178 5.83 -4.08 11.25
C SER A 178 5.50 -2.73 10.64
N VAL A 179 6.50 -1.99 10.12
CA VAL A 179 6.23 -0.73 9.39
C VAL A 179 5.41 -1.04 8.15
N SER A 180 4.23 -0.46 8.11
CA SER A 180 3.28 -0.75 7.05
C SER A 180 3.61 0.00 5.77
N PRO A 181 3.79 -0.67 4.63
CA PRO A 181 3.81 -0.04 3.32
C PRO A 181 2.41 0.37 2.84
N VAL A 182 1.36 0.09 3.64
CA VAL A 182 -0.03 0.44 3.31
C VAL A 182 -0.22 1.95 3.42
N GLY A 183 -0.67 2.56 2.34
CA GLY A 183 -1.00 3.98 2.30
C GLY A 183 -2.14 4.38 3.23
N GLY A 184 -2.29 5.66 3.49
CA GLY A 184 -3.37 6.26 4.28
C GLY A 184 -2.90 7.10 5.47
N GLY A 185 -3.70 8.08 5.85
CA GLY A 185 -3.34 9.15 6.77
C GLY A 185 -3.34 8.81 8.26
N ARG A 186 -3.45 7.54 8.68
CA ARG A 186 -3.58 7.17 10.10
C ARG A 186 -2.53 6.15 10.53
N PRO A 187 -2.14 6.17 11.83
CA PRO A 187 -1.19 5.21 12.39
C PRO A 187 -1.65 3.77 12.20
N LYS A 188 -0.79 2.93 11.64
CA LYS A 188 -1.06 1.51 11.41
C LYS A 188 0.22 0.68 11.39
N MET A 189 0.10 -0.58 11.73
CA MET A 189 1.20 -1.54 11.70
C MET A 189 0.78 -2.85 11.05
N LEU A 190 1.76 -3.57 10.48
CA LEU A 190 1.62 -4.98 10.14
C LEU A 190 1.78 -5.81 11.41
N VAL A 191 0.92 -6.79 11.59
CA VAL A 191 0.94 -7.71 12.75
C VAL A 191 0.63 -9.12 12.28
N GLN A 192 0.93 -10.08 13.14
CA GLN A 192 0.37 -11.43 13.08
C GLN A 192 -0.73 -11.53 14.13
N TYR A 193 -1.85 -12.10 13.76
CA TYR A 193 -3.02 -12.19 14.65
C TYR A 193 -3.61 -13.60 14.67
N ASN A 194 -3.89 -14.10 15.87
CA ASN A 194 -4.61 -15.34 16.05
C ASN A 194 -6.09 -15.04 16.33
N TYR A 195 -6.95 -15.32 15.37
CA TYR A 195 -8.40 -15.05 15.48
C TYR A 195 -9.10 -15.86 16.58
N LYS A 196 -8.52 -16.98 17.04
CA LYS A 196 -9.09 -17.82 18.10
C LYS A 196 -8.70 -17.31 19.50
N THR A 197 -7.41 -17.07 19.70
CA THR A 197 -6.87 -16.67 21.02
C THR A 197 -6.88 -15.16 21.21
N LYS A 198 -7.09 -14.37 20.13
CA LYS A 198 -7.02 -12.90 20.10
C LYS A 198 -5.61 -12.34 20.40
N GLU A 199 -4.62 -13.18 20.27
CA GLU A 199 -3.21 -12.80 20.47
C GLU A 199 -2.69 -12.02 19.27
N ILE A 200 -2.00 -10.90 19.55
CA ILE A 200 -1.29 -10.07 18.56
C ILE A 200 0.21 -10.33 18.74
N ARG A 201 0.93 -10.44 17.64
CA ARG A 201 2.39 -10.45 17.58
C ARG A 201 2.89 -9.43 16.56
N LEU A 202 4.08 -8.88 16.80
CA LEU A 202 4.75 -8.06 15.80
C LEU A 202 4.94 -8.87 14.51
N ASN A 203 4.84 -8.19 13.37
CA ASN A 203 5.03 -8.87 12.09
C ASN A 203 6.48 -9.36 11.98
N LYS A 204 6.68 -10.57 11.49
CA LYS A 204 7.97 -11.23 11.23
C LYS A 204 7.92 -11.90 9.86
N ARG A 205 9.09 -12.21 9.29
CA ARG A 205 9.17 -12.97 8.03
C ARG A 205 8.43 -14.31 8.13
N THR A 206 8.66 -15.04 9.23
CA THR A 206 7.98 -16.31 9.47
C THR A 206 6.63 -16.07 10.12
N LEU A 207 5.57 -16.64 9.55
CA LEU A 207 4.25 -16.65 10.15
C LEU A 207 4.18 -17.75 11.22
N HIS A 208 3.72 -17.40 12.41
CA HIS A 208 3.45 -18.37 13.47
C HIS A 208 2.29 -19.29 13.06
N LYS A 209 2.37 -20.53 13.52
CA LYS A 209 1.28 -21.49 13.35
C LYS A 209 -0.01 -20.95 13.96
N GLU A 210 -1.12 -21.08 13.25
CA GLU A 210 -2.46 -20.58 13.63
C GLU A 210 -2.61 -19.05 13.69
N PHE A 211 -1.60 -18.30 13.25
CA PHE A 211 -1.69 -16.86 13.06
C PHE A 211 -1.95 -16.52 11.60
N GLU A 212 -2.50 -15.34 11.37
CA GLU A 212 -2.71 -14.77 10.05
C GLU A 212 -2.12 -13.36 9.99
N ARG A 213 -1.74 -12.92 8.80
CA ARG A 213 -1.21 -11.56 8.64
C ARG A 213 -2.33 -10.56 8.60
N ALA A 214 -2.17 -9.51 9.37
CA ALA A 214 -3.16 -8.45 9.49
C ALA A 214 -2.50 -7.07 9.53
N ILE A 215 -3.32 -6.06 9.37
CA ILE A 215 -3.00 -4.65 9.57
C ILE A 215 -3.83 -4.18 10.76
N ILE A 216 -3.19 -3.64 11.79
CA ILE A 216 -3.88 -2.95 12.86
C ILE A 216 -3.83 -1.44 12.59
N LYS A 217 -5.00 -0.80 12.58
CA LYS A 217 -5.17 0.66 12.55
C LYS A 217 -5.47 1.11 13.96
N PHE A 218 -4.65 2.02 14.46
CA PHE A 218 -4.76 2.46 15.83
C PHE A 218 -5.79 3.59 15.98
N ASP A 219 -6.59 3.51 17.06
CA ASP A 219 -7.40 4.62 17.51
C ASP A 219 -6.50 5.64 18.17
N GLU A 220 -6.59 6.89 17.75
CA GLU A 220 -5.81 7.96 18.35
C GLU A 220 -6.45 8.38 19.69
N ILE A 221 -5.66 8.29 20.75
CA ILE A 221 -6.06 8.68 22.09
C ILE A 221 -5.37 9.99 22.46
N TYR A 222 -6.13 11.00 22.78
CA TYR A 222 -5.63 12.23 23.36
C TYR A 222 -5.96 12.27 24.86
N ASP A 223 -4.97 12.56 25.72
CA ASP A 223 -5.08 12.53 27.16
C ASP A 223 -6.25 13.39 27.71
N TYR A 224 -6.63 14.44 26.97
CA TYR A 224 -7.69 15.38 27.38
C TYR A 224 -9.03 15.18 26.65
N VAL A 225 -9.08 14.40 25.59
CA VAL A 225 -10.32 14.16 24.80
C VAL A 225 -10.74 12.68 24.80
N GLY A 226 -9.82 11.78 25.08
CA GLY A 226 -10.02 10.34 24.94
C GLY A 226 -9.92 9.86 23.49
N SER A 227 -10.53 8.72 23.21
CA SER A 227 -10.56 8.13 21.87
C SER A 227 -11.38 8.98 20.89
N ILE A 228 -10.84 9.21 19.68
CA ILE A 228 -11.56 9.91 18.60
C ILE A 228 -12.60 8.98 17.95
N GLY A 229 -12.39 7.66 17.99
CA GLY A 229 -13.33 6.66 17.50
C GLY A 229 -13.39 6.51 15.98
N PHE A 230 -12.39 6.99 15.24
CA PHE A 230 -12.36 6.85 13.78
C PHE A 230 -12.30 5.40 13.31
N THR A 231 -11.55 4.56 14.00
CA THR A 231 -11.43 3.13 13.72
C THR A 231 -12.73 2.40 13.96
N LYS A 232 -13.46 2.77 15.03
CA LYS A 232 -14.81 2.27 15.30
C LYS A 232 -15.80 2.71 14.21
N LEU A 233 -15.67 3.93 13.72
CA LEU A 233 -16.50 4.44 12.63
C LEU A 233 -16.23 3.64 11.33
N GLU A 234 -14.97 3.41 10.99
CA GLU A 234 -14.61 2.58 9.84
C GLU A 234 -15.15 1.14 10.00
N TYR A 235 -15.04 0.55 11.19
CA TYR A 235 -15.62 -0.77 11.49
C TYR A 235 -17.12 -0.82 11.19
N ILE A 236 -17.87 0.21 11.59
CA ILE A 236 -19.31 0.30 11.36
C ILE A 236 -19.62 0.34 9.86
N PHE A 237 -18.95 1.19 9.10
CA PHE A 237 -19.18 1.31 7.66
C PHE A 237 -18.70 0.08 6.86
N MET A 238 -17.62 -0.55 7.29
CA MET A 238 -17.18 -1.83 6.73
C MET A 238 -18.21 -2.95 7.03
N SER A 239 -18.84 -2.94 8.21
CA SER A 239 -19.92 -3.86 8.54
C SER A 239 -21.15 -3.63 7.65
N MET A 240 -21.54 -2.39 7.43
CA MET A 240 -22.61 -2.04 6.49
C MET A 240 -22.28 -2.52 5.07
N ALA A 241 -21.02 -2.33 4.61
CA ALA A 241 -20.58 -2.82 3.31
C ALA A 241 -20.76 -4.34 3.19
N LYS A 242 -20.39 -5.08 4.22
CA LYS A 242 -20.54 -6.55 4.26
C LYS A 242 -22.00 -6.97 4.22
N GLU A 243 -22.89 -6.30 4.97
CA GLU A 243 -24.33 -6.54 4.94
C GLU A 243 -24.96 -6.24 3.58
N MET A 244 -24.46 -5.22 2.86
CA MET A 244 -24.87 -4.92 1.48
C MET A 244 -24.32 -5.92 0.45
N GLY A 245 -23.60 -6.95 0.87
CA GLY A 245 -23.00 -7.96 0.00
C GLY A 245 -21.84 -7.41 -0.83
N ILE A 246 -21.12 -6.42 -0.32
CA ILE A 246 -19.83 -5.98 -0.84
C ILE A 246 -18.76 -6.94 -0.31
N ASN A 247 -17.88 -7.41 -1.18
CA ASN A 247 -16.75 -8.24 -0.80
C ASN A 247 -15.74 -7.38 -0.02
N THR A 248 -15.71 -7.52 1.30
CA THR A 248 -14.77 -6.83 2.19
C THR A 248 -13.64 -7.75 2.64
N ALA A 249 -12.48 -7.20 2.96
CA ALA A 249 -11.49 -7.92 3.75
C ALA A 249 -12.13 -8.36 5.08
N ASP A 250 -11.64 -9.46 5.69
CA ASP A 250 -12.04 -9.80 7.05
C ASP A 250 -11.49 -8.76 8.02
N PHE A 251 -12.30 -8.33 8.96
CA PHE A 251 -11.92 -7.29 9.92
C PHE A 251 -12.53 -7.55 11.30
N GLU A 252 -11.88 -7.01 12.32
CA GLU A 252 -12.30 -7.14 13.71
C GLU A 252 -12.01 -5.85 14.48
N LEU A 253 -12.85 -5.50 15.46
CA LEU A 253 -12.60 -4.40 16.38
C LEU A 253 -11.97 -4.92 17.67
N ILE A 254 -10.78 -4.42 17.99
CA ILE A 254 -10.07 -4.75 19.22
C ILE A 254 -10.28 -3.59 20.19
N SER A 255 -11.03 -3.86 21.26
CA SER A 255 -11.28 -2.86 22.30
C SER A 255 -10.34 -3.08 23.48
N GLU A 256 -9.53 -2.09 23.78
CA GLU A 256 -8.55 -2.11 24.85
C GLU A 256 -8.39 -0.71 25.47
N ASN A 257 -8.42 -0.62 26.81
CA ASN A 257 -8.14 0.63 27.54
C ASN A 257 -8.91 1.86 27.01
N ASN A 258 -10.20 1.73 26.75
CA ASN A 258 -11.06 2.76 26.15
C ASN A 258 -10.73 3.17 24.70
N ALA A 259 -9.83 2.48 24.03
CA ALA A 259 -9.57 2.62 22.61
C ALA A 259 -10.20 1.47 21.82
N ASN A 260 -10.49 1.71 20.54
CA ASN A 260 -11.04 0.71 19.65
C ASN A 260 -10.15 0.66 18.38
N HIS A 261 -9.25 -0.29 18.32
CA HIS A 261 -8.37 -0.49 17.18
C HIS A 261 -9.04 -1.36 16.12
N LEU A 262 -8.87 -1.03 14.85
CA LEU A 262 -9.41 -1.83 13.76
C LEU A 262 -8.32 -2.75 13.21
N LEU A 263 -8.59 -4.05 13.31
CA LEU A 263 -7.77 -5.08 12.68
C LEU A 263 -8.38 -5.44 11.33
N VAL A 264 -7.57 -5.47 10.29
CA VAL A 264 -7.96 -5.89 8.92
C VAL A 264 -7.01 -6.97 8.46
N LYS A 265 -7.57 -8.13 8.09
CA LYS A 265 -6.79 -9.24 7.54
C LYS A 265 -6.16 -8.83 6.21
N ARG A 266 -4.90 -9.18 6.00
CA ARG A 266 -4.24 -8.98 4.71
C ARG A 266 -4.84 -9.91 3.66
N PHE A 267 -5.35 -9.34 2.58
CA PHE A 267 -5.92 -10.08 1.45
C PHE A 267 -4.91 -10.32 0.32
N ASP A 268 -3.73 -9.77 0.44
CA ASP A 268 -2.58 -10.02 -0.44
C ASP A 268 -1.73 -11.22 0.03
N ARG A 269 -2.31 -12.04 0.89
CA ARG A 269 -1.77 -13.33 1.35
C ARG A 269 -2.86 -14.39 1.26
N ASP A 270 -2.51 -15.54 0.73
CA ASP A 270 -3.42 -16.70 0.76
C ASP A 270 -3.39 -17.41 2.13
N LYS A 271 -4.19 -18.46 2.27
CA LYS A 271 -4.27 -19.28 3.50
C LYS A 271 -2.95 -19.98 3.89
N ASN A 272 -1.97 -20.04 3.00
CA ASN A 272 -0.67 -20.63 3.24
C ASN A 272 0.43 -19.56 3.38
N ASP A 273 0.05 -18.29 3.59
CA ASP A 273 0.93 -17.11 3.63
C ASP A 273 1.65 -16.80 2.30
N LYS A 274 1.19 -17.41 1.19
CA LYS A 274 1.74 -17.14 -0.13
C LYS A 274 1.31 -15.74 -0.60
N LYS A 275 2.25 -14.99 -1.15
CA LYS A 275 2.00 -13.64 -1.64
C LYS A 275 1.08 -13.63 -2.86
N ILE A 276 0.19 -12.66 -2.93
CA ILE A 276 -0.65 -12.34 -4.08
C ILE A 276 -0.27 -10.94 -4.52
N HIS A 277 0.02 -10.73 -5.81
CA HIS A 277 0.38 -9.41 -6.31
C HIS A 277 -0.77 -8.42 -6.11
N LEU A 278 -0.42 -7.21 -5.69
CA LEU A 278 -1.36 -6.12 -5.44
C LEU A 278 -0.86 -4.85 -6.13
N CYS A 279 -1.77 -4.16 -6.82
CA CYS A 279 -1.52 -2.82 -7.32
C CYS A 279 -2.77 -1.97 -7.18
N THR A 280 -2.63 -0.72 -6.74
CA THR A 280 -3.76 0.20 -6.61
C THR A 280 -4.19 0.74 -7.98
N ALA A 281 -5.42 1.27 -8.09
CA ALA A 281 -5.84 1.98 -9.29
C ALA A 281 -4.94 3.18 -9.57
N ALA A 282 -4.45 3.86 -8.53
CA ALA A 282 -3.48 4.95 -8.69
C ALA A 282 -2.18 4.46 -9.35
N GLY A 283 -1.61 3.35 -8.87
CA GLY A 283 -0.41 2.75 -9.43
C GLY A 283 -0.60 2.26 -10.86
N LEU A 284 -1.72 1.59 -11.15
CA LEU A 284 -2.04 1.08 -12.50
C LEU A 284 -2.29 2.18 -13.53
N MET A 285 -2.92 3.29 -13.13
CA MET A 285 -3.25 4.41 -14.02
C MET A 285 -2.17 5.51 -14.05
N HIS A 286 -1.21 5.49 -13.11
CA HIS A 286 -0.29 6.59 -12.84
C HIS A 286 -1.04 7.88 -12.49
N THR A 287 -2.00 7.77 -11.57
CA THR A 287 -2.81 8.90 -11.12
C THR A 287 -2.22 9.53 -9.86
N ASP A 288 -1.97 10.83 -9.90
CA ASP A 288 -1.55 11.59 -8.72
C ASP A 288 -2.76 11.89 -7.83
N ILE A 289 -2.83 11.23 -6.68
CA ILE A 289 -3.92 11.42 -5.71
C ILE A 289 -3.84 12.75 -4.95
N SER A 290 -2.73 13.47 -5.03
CA SER A 290 -2.61 14.83 -4.46
C SER A 290 -3.37 15.86 -5.29
N ILE A 291 -3.66 15.54 -6.56
CA ILE A 291 -4.48 16.34 -7.45
C ILE A 291 -5.93 15.95 -7.26
N LEU A 292 -6.73 16.86 -6.74
CA LEU A 292 -8.17 16.64 -6.55
C LEU A 292 -8.85 16.36 -7.88
N LYS A 293 -9.81 15.41 -7.88
CA LYS A 293 -10.57 15.02 -9.07
C LYS A 293 -9.70 14.47 -10.21
N SER A 294 -8.52 13.98 -9.89
CA SER A 294 -7.64 13.35 -10.88
C SER A 294 -8.18 12.02 -11.41
N THR A 295 -9.23 11.48 -10.78
CA THR A 295 -9.87 10.20 -11.13
C THR A 295 -11.40 10.37 -11.14
N SER A 296 -12.05 9.59 -12.01
CA SER A 296 -13.51 9.42 -12.01
C SER A 296 -13.87 7.94 -11.84
N TYR A 297 -15.11 7.67 -11.42
CA TYR A 297 -15.61 6.29 -11.40
C TYR A 297 -15.67 5.68 -12.80
N GLU A 298 -15.89 6.47 -13.84
CA GLU A 298 -15.79 6.02 -15.22
C GLU A 298 -14.40 5.49 -15.56
N ASN A 299 -13.32 6.16 -15.07
CA ASN A 299 -11.95 5.69 -15.23
C ASN A 299 -11.72 4.40 -14.45
N LEU A 300 -12.23 4.28 -13.22
CA LEU A 300 -12.15 3.05 -12.44
C LEU A 300 -12.89 1.88 -13.09
N PHE A 301 -14.08 2.11 -13.68
CA PHE A 301 -14.79 1.08 -14.44
C PHE A 301 -14.03 0.66 -15.70
N ALA A 302 -13.46 1.62 -16.44
CA ALA A 302 -12.64 1.32 -17.60
C ALA A 302 -11.41 0.49 -17.23
N LEU A 303 -10.71 0.86 -16.14
CA LEU A 303 -9.59 0.11 -15.59
C LEU A 303 -10.01 -1.31 -15.22
N THR A 304 -11.08 -1.47 -14.42
CA THR A 304 -11.58 -2.77 -13.96
C THR A 304 -11.91 -3.68 -15.16
N ARG A 305 -12.53 -3.14 -16.19
CA ARG A 305 -12.88 -3.87 -17.42
C ARG A 305 -11.65 -4.37 -18.16
N ILE A 306 -10.62 -3.54 -18.27
CA ILE A 306 -9.36 -3.89 -18.95
C ILE A 306 -8.58 -4.93 -18.14
N VAL A 307 -8.48 -4.74 -16.84
CA VAL A 307 -7.61 -5.51 -15.95
C VAL A 307 -8.27 -6.84 -15.56
N CYS A 308 -9.48 -6.79 -14.99
CA CYS A 308 -10.16 -7.99 -14.45
C CYS A 308 -10.91 -8.80 -15.51
N LYS A 309 -11.42 -8.15 -16.56
CA LYS A 309 -12.23 -8.79 -17.62
C LYS A 309 -13.45 -9.56 -17.06
N SER A 310 -14.01 -9.10 -15.94
CA SER A 310 -15.08 -9.72 -15.17
C SER A 310 -16.23 -8.75 -14.97
N GLN A 311 -17.45 -9.20 -15.27
CA GLN A 311 -18.66 -8.40 -15.01
C GLN A 311 -19.01 -8.39 -13.52
N GLU A 312 -18.64 -9.42 -12.78
CA GLU A 312 -18.79 -9.50 -11.33
C GLU A 312 -17.98 -8.38 -10.65
N ASP A 313 -16.72 -8.15 -11.08
CA ASP A 313 -15.88 -7.07 -10.55
C ASP A 313 -16.44 -5.67 -10.90
N ILE A 314 -17.07 -5.52 -12.06
CA ILE A 314 -17.78 -4.29 -12.45
C ILE A 314 -18.97 -4.04 -11.51
N ILE A 315 -19.78 -5.06 -11.23
CA ILE A 315 -20.92 -4.97 -10.31
C ILE A 315 -20.43 -4.66 -8.89
N GLU A 316 -19.37 -5.30 -8.49
CA GLU A 316 -18.74 -5.09 -7.18
C GLU A 316 -18.25 -3.63 -7.02
N LEU A 317 -17.53 -3.10 -8.02
CA LEU A 317 -17.10 -1.69 -8.03
C LEU A 317 -18.32 -0.73 -8.00
N PHE A 318 -19.39 -1.06 -8.69
CA PHE A 318 -20.62 -0.27 -8.67
C PHE A 318 -21.24 -0.20 -7.27
N LYS A 319 -21.32 -1.33 -6.55
CA LYS A 319 -21.81 -1.35 -5.17
C LYS A 319 -20.96 -0.44 -4.28
N ARG A 320 -19.61 -0.50 -4.41
CA ARG A 320 -18.69 0.36 -3.63
C ARG A 320 -18.89 1.85 -3.95
N MET A 321 -19.06 2.19 -5.23
CA MET A 321 -19.41 3.56 -5.64
C MET A 321 -20.68 4.05 -4.95
N VAL A 322 -21.76 3.26 -5.00
CA VAL A 322 -23.04 3.60 -4.38
C VAL A 322 -22.87 3.79 -2.88
N LEU A 323 -22.17 2.86 -2.20
CA LEU A 323 -21.95 2.98 -0.76
C LEU A 323 -21.12 4.21 -0.41
N ASN A 324 -20.01 4.49 -1.12
CA ASN A 324 -19.19 5.68 -0.88
C ASN A 324 -20.02 6.98 -0.98
N ILE A 325 -20.96 7.04 -1.94
CA ILE A 325 -21.88 8.18 -2.07
C ILE A 325 -22.80 8.26 -0.86
N LEU A 326 -23.45 7.15 -0.48
CA LEU A 326 -24.44 7.12 0.60
C LEU A 326 -23.86 7.44 1.98
N VAL A 327 -22.62 7.03 2.22
CA VAL A 327 -21.95 7.24 3.53
C VAL A 327 -21.08 8.51 3.54
N PHE A 328 -21.08 9.29 2.48
CA PHE A 328 -20.24 10.49 2.34
C PHE A 328 -18.75 10.18 2.57
N ASN A 329 -18.27 9.12 1.95
CA ASN A 329 -16.84 8.80 1.94
C ASN A 329 -16.14 9.69 0.91
N PHE A 330 -15.81 10.92 1.30
CA PHE A 330 -15.16 11.90 0.42
C PHE A 330 -13.68 11.61 0.16
N ASP A 331 -13.11 10.63 0.86
CA ASP A 331 -11.73 10.17 0.66
C ASP A 331 -11.64 8.94 -0.28
N ASP A 332 -12.55 8.86 -1.24
CA ASP A 332 -12.68 7.78 -2.21
C ASP A 332 -11.66 7.88 -3.38
N HIS A 333 -10.40 8.16 -3.05
CA HIS A 333 -9.34 8.33 -4.05
C HIS A 333 -8.84 7.00 -4.65
N ALA A 334 -8.11 7.08 -5.77
CA ALA A 334 -7.68 5.92 -6.55
C ALA A 334 -6.80 4.90 -5.78
N LYS A 335 -6.15 5.27 -4.67
CA LYS A 335 -5.43 4.32 -3.81
C LYS A 335 -6.35 3.44 -2.96
N ASN A 336 -7.62 3.79 -2.77
CA ASN A 336 -8.59 2.99 -2.03
C ASN A 336 -9.28 1.91 -2.88
N PHE A 337 -8.85 1.77 -4.13
CA PHE A 337 -9.25 0.70 -5.04
C PHE A 337 -8.01 -0.07 -5.47
N SER A 338 -7.90 -1.34 -5.08
CA SER A 338 -6.78 -2.19 -5.44
C SER A 338 -7.23 -3.38 -6.28
N TYR A 339 -6.27 -3.93 -6.99
CA TYR A 339 -6.43 -5.12 -7.83
C TYR A 339 -5.41 -6.15 -7.43
N LEU A 340 -5.81 -7.42 -7.47
CA LEU A 340 -4.98 -8.56 -7.13
C LEU A 340 -4.70 -9.37 -8.40
N MET A 341 -3.47 -9.85 -8.56
CA MET A 341 -3.09 -10.77 -9.61
C MET A 341 -2.51 -12.04 -8.99
N ASP A 342 -3.07 -13.19 -9.36
CA ASP A 342 -2.54 -14.49 -8.95
C ASP A 342 -1.28 -14.87 -9.73
N GLU A 343 -0.66 -16.00 -9.38
CA GLU A 343 0.55 -16.51 -10.04
C GLU A 343 0.34 -16.91 -11.51
N ASN A 344 -0.91 -17.06 -11.95
CA ASN A 344 -1.27 -17.34 -13.34
C ASN A 344 -1.57 -16.08 -14.15
N GLY A 345 -1.38 -14.90 -13.57
CA GLY A 345 -1.62 -13.61 -14.22
C GLY A 345 -3.09 -13.20 -14.29
N LYS A 346 -3.99 -13.88 -13.57
CA LYS A 346 -5.40 -13.50 -13.51
C LYS A 346 -5.62 -12.39 -12.51
N TRP A 347 -6.15 -11.29 -12.98
CA TRP A 347 -6.50 -10.12 -12.18
C TRP A 347 -7.95 -10.17 -11.69
N SER A 348 -8.18 -9.62 -10.51
CA SER A 348 -9.49 -9.39 -9.90
C SER A 348 -9.49 -8.12 -9.07
N LEU A 349 -10.66 -7.55 -8.82
CA LEU A 349 -10.81 -6.45 -7.86
C LEU A 349 -10.55 -6.99 -6.44
N SER A 350 -9.72 -6.29 -5.65
CA SER A 350 -9.45 -6.69 -4.26
C SER A 350 -10.70 -6.65 -3.40
N PRO A 351 -10.74 -7.29 -2.23
CA PRO A 351 -11.72 -6.94 -1.20
C PRO A 351 -11.70 -5.44 -0.91
N ALA A 352 -12.85 -4.89 -0.53
CA ALA A 352 -13.00 -3.48 -0.17
C ALA A 352 -12.36 -3.20 1.20
N TYR A 353 -11.79 -2.01 1.35
CA TYR A 353 -11.16 -1.49 2.56
C TYR A 353 -11.29 0.03 2.59
N ASP A 354 -10.99 0.66 3.71
CA ASP A 354 -11.03 2.12 3.89
C ASP A 354 -12.40 2.74 3.54
N ILE A 355 -13.50 1.99 3.75
CA ILE A 355 -14.86 2.52 3.61
C ILE A 355 -15.25 3.14 4.93
N THR A 356 -15.36 4.48 4.96
CA THR A 356 -15.75 5.22 6.15
C THR A 356 -16.32 6.56 5.77
N TYR A 357 -17.05 7.20 6.69
CA TYR A 357 -17.37 8.61 6.55
C TYR A 357 -16.07 9.44 6.57
N SER A 358 -15.92 10.31 5.61
CA SER A 358 -14.81 11.26 5.55
C SER A 358 -15.28 12.63 5.11
N LYS A 359 -14.86 13.67 5.82
CA LYS A 359 -15.16 15.06 5.42
C LYS A 359 -14.47 15.49 4.14
N GLY A 360 -13.42 14.75 3.71
CA GLY A 360 -12.58 15.14 2.60
C GLY A 360 -11.90 16.51 2.78
N VAL A 361 -10.96 16.83 1.92
CA VAL A 361 -10.27 18.13 1.95
C VAL A 361 -11.18 19.26 1.52
N MET A 362 -11.99 19.06 0.48
CA MET A 362 -12.88 20.06 -0.13
C MET A 362 -14.35 19.87 0.22
N LYS A 363 -14.67 18.98 1.18
CA LYS A 363 -16.04 18.57 1.51
C LYS A 363 -16.83 18.02 0.30
N SER A 364 -16.12 17.34 -0.59
CA SER A 364 -16.66 16.69 -1.77
C SER A 364 -15.86 15.43 -2.07
N HIS A 365 -16.41 14.53 -2.89
CA HIS A 365 -15.74 13.31 -3.31
C HIS A 365 -14.44 13.59 -4.06
N THR A 366 -13.42 12.79 -3.81
CA THR A 366 -12.15 12.85 -4.54
C THR A 366 -12.30 12.25 -5.93
N THR A 367 -13.18 11.24 -6.07
CA THR A 367 -13.50 10.59 -7.35
C THR A 367 -14.83 11.12 -7.89
N THR A 368 -14.83 11.58 -9.15
CA THR A 368 -15.99 12.20 -9.77
C THR A 368 -16.93 11.20 -10.46
N ILE A 369 -18.19 11.61 -10.70
CA ILE A 369 -19.16 10.92 -11.57
C ILE A 369 -19.73 11.94 -12.56
N GLY A 370 -19.54 11.73 -13.86
CA GLY A 370 -19.98 12.66 -14.89
C GLY A 370 -19.39 14.06 -14.72
N GLY A 371 -18.17 14.15 -14.19
CA GLY A 371 -17.49 15.40 -13.86
C GLY A 371 -17.96 16.09 -12.58
N LYS A 372 -18.98 15.58 -11.88
CA LYS A 372 -19.46 16.06 -10.59
C LYS A 372 -18.68 15.41 -9.45
N ASP A 373 -18.52 16.11 -8.35
CA ASP A 373 -17.89 15.64 -7.12
C ASP A 373 -18.81 15.74 -5.88
N LEU A 374 -20.01 16.25 -6.08
CA LEU A 374 -21.02 16.43 -5.05
C LEU A 374 -22.43 16.45 -5.65
N ASN A 375 -23.45 16.34 -4.80
CA ASN A 375 -24.86 16.41 -5.19
C ASN A 375 -25.24 15.40 -6.29
N PHE A 376 -24.74 14.17 -6.18
CA PHE A 376 -25.12 13.09 -7.06
C PHE A 376 -26.61 12.79 -6.95
N THR A 377 -27.24 12.68 -8.09
CA THR A 377 -28.67 12.30 -8.19
C THR A 377 -28.79 10.81 -8.46
N ARG A 378 -29.96 10.25 -8.16
CA ARG A 378 -30.29 8.88 -8.56
C ARG A 378 -30.09 8.65 -10.07
N SER A 379 -30.37 9.69 -10.89
CA SER A 379 -30.16 9.61 -12.33
C SER A 379 -28.70 9.48 -12.72
N ASP A 380 -27.78 10.19 -12.03
CA ASP A 380 -26.35 10.07 -12.29
C ASP A 380 -25.87 8.62 -12.04
N VAL A 381 -26.29 8.02 -10.94
CA VAL A 381 -25.94 6.63 -10.58
C VAL A 381 -26.55 5.62 -11.56
N LEU A 382 -27.81 5.80 -11.95
CA LEU A 382 -28.47 4.92 -12.93
C LEU A 382 -27.85 5.04 -14.33
N ASN A 383 -27.36 6.20 -14.72
CA ASN A 383 -26.64 6.39 -15.97
C ASN A 383 -25.31 5.60 -15.97
N ILE A 384 -24.58 5.59 -14.84
CA ILE A 384 -23.40 4.72 -14.70
C ILE A 384 -23.81 3.25 -14.80
N ALA A 385 -24.84 2.80 -14.07
CA ALA A 385 -25.32 1.41 -14.15
C ALA A 385 -25.62 0.99 -15.61
N LYS A 386 -26.31 1.85 -16.34
CA LYS A 386 -26.64 1.62 -17.75
C LYS A 386 -25.38 1.53 -18.63
N SER A 387 -24.43 2.47 -18.45
CA SER A 387 -23.19 2.48 -19.22
C SER A 387 -22.31 1.25 -18.93
N GLN A 388 -22.44 0.66 -17.75
CA GLN A 388 -21.72 -0.55 -17.34
C GLN A 388 -22.51 -1.85 -17.57
N SER A 389 -23.65 -1.80 -18.28
CA SER A 389 -24.52 -2.95 -18.57
C SER A 389 -25.04 -3.64 -17.30
N ILE A 390 -25.21 -2.89 -16.21
CA ILE A 390 -25.81 -3.38 -14.97
C ILE A 390 -27.32 -3.25 -15.07
N LYS A 391 -28.06 -4.33 -14.80
CA LYS A 391 -29.54 -4.32 -14.88
C LYS A 391 -30.10 -3.28 -13.91
N SER A 392 -31.04 -2.45 -14.40
CA SER A 392 -31.64 -1.35 -13.64
C SER A 392 -32.32 -1.81 -12.34
N ILE A 393 -32.89 -3.02 -12.31
CA ILE A 393 -33.50 -3.60 -11.11
C ILE A 393 -32.44 -3.85 -10.02
N ALA A 394 -31.29 -4.43 -10.38
CA ALA A 394 -30.19 -4.65 -9.44
C ALA A 394 -29.61 -3.33 -8.91
N ALA A 395 -29.51 -2.31 -9.77
CA ALA A 395 -29.07 -0.97 -9.37
C ALA A 395 -30.12 -0.26 -8.49
N ALA A 396 -31.41 -0.43 -8.75
CA ALA A 396 -32.48 0.19 -7.97
C ALA A 396 -32.61 -0.39 -6.56
N ASN A 397 -32.36 -1.69 -6.39
CA ASN A 397 -32.43 -2.39 -5.09
C ASN A 397 -31.32 -1.97 -4.09
N LEU A 398 -30.28 -1.28 -4.57
CA LEU A 398 -29.25 -0.73 -3.68
C LEU A 398 -29.68 0.59 -3.01
N PHE A 399 -30.85 1.17 -3.41
CA PHE A 399 -31.41 2.39 -2.83
C PHE A 399 -32.65 2.13 -1.98
N THR A 400 -33.07 0.91 -1.84
CA THR A 400 -34.17 0.46 -0.94
C THR A 400 -33.61 -0.23 0.29
#